data_626d21d9a126e3f894aa23bacdb3846e
#
_entry.id   626d21d9a126e3f894aa23bacdb3846e
#
_cell.length_a   1.000
_cell.length_b   1.000
_cell.length_c   1.000
_cell.angle_alpha   90.00
_cell.angle_beta   90.00
_cell.angle_gamma   90.00
#
_symmetry.space_group_name_H-M   'P 1'
#
loop_
_entity.id
_entity.type
_entity.pdbx_description
1 polymer ?
#
loop_
_entity_poly.entity_id
_entity_poly.type
_entity_poly.pdbx_seq_one_letter_code
_entity_poly.pdbx_strand_id
1 'polypeptide(L)'
;ALVYEAYATTDLFGFASMNIGRQALSYGSGVFIGTNDWASRRNTIDGMTFAIDNDLVGLDLGMTSSSNDDGTTATDNLWINASKSSGDWSANLLYMSNASNGADAVTNMGLDFAYSAMGGALDLNLSYNTTGDEGEMMDLSGTYTVNDDMSLTAGMASVGENGFAYASTGNMSGDWMSHGNLGELAANEENLYVGGSYNMGDFSLAATMSTVTNTTDDAYERSVTDISVGYSLNDNAALSYRMVTDNNGSETDANYNWLTLTVTP
;
A
#
# COMPACT_ATOMS: atom_id res chain seq x y z
N ALA A 1 -13.56 0.56 -23.73
CA ALA A 1 -13.87 1.09 -22.38
C ALA A 1 -13.55 0.00 -21.36
N LEU A 2 -12.94 0.37 -20.27
CA LEU A 2 -12.62 -0.53 -19.16
C LEU A 2 -13.55 -0.20 -18.00
N VAL A 3 -14.23 -1.18 -17.45
CA VAL A 3 -15.04 -0.99 -16.24
C VAL A 3 -14.10 -1.15 -15.05
N TYR A 4 -13.96 -0.10 -14.26
CA TYR A 4 -13.09 -0.09 -13.09
C TYR A 4 -13.78 -0.77 -11.90
N GLU A 5 -15.00 -0.39 -11.59
CA GLU A 5 -15.80 -1.01 -10.54
C GLU A 5 -17.19 -1.36 -11.09
N ALA A 6 -17.67 -2.54 -10.72
CA ALA A 6 -19.02 -3.01 -11.03
C ALA A 6 -19.41 -4.08 -10.00
N TYR A 7 -20.12 -3.70 -8.98
CA TYR A 7 -20.57 -4.61 -7.92
C TYR A 7 -22.00 -4.31 -7.46
N ALA A 8 -22.62 -5.29 -6.87
CA ALA A 8 -23.90 -5.16 -6.19
C ALA A 8 -23.71 -5.23 -4.69
N THR A 9 -24.45 -4.40 -3.97
CA THR A 9 -24.46 -4.39 -2.49
C THR A 9 -25.83 -4.87 -2.00
N THR A 10 -25.81 -5.70 -0.97
CA THR A 10 -27.04 -6.11 -0.27
C THR A 10 -26.83 -6.15 1.24
N ASP A 11 -27.89 -5.83 1.98
CA ASP A 11 -27.92 -5.98 3.43
C ASP A 11 -28.28 -7.44 3.79
N LEU A 12 -27.58 -8.01 4.74
CA LEU A 12 -27.79 -9.34 5.27
C LEU A 12 -28.45 -9.25 6.65
N PHE A 13 -29.78 -9.05 6.65
CA PHE A 13 -30.61 -9.06 7.86
C PHE A 13 -30.22 -8.01 8.91
N GLY A 14 -29.57 -6.91 8.50
CA GLY A 14 -29.18 -5.81 9.37
C GLY A 14 -27.95 -6.07 10.26
N PHE A 15 -27.22 -7.17 10.05
CA PHE A 15 -25.99 -7.44 10.79
C PHE A 15 -24.71 -7.37 9.95
N ALA A 16 -24.82 -7.47 8.65
CA ALA A 16 -23.69 -7.35 7.72
C ALA A 16 -24.14 -6.76 6.39
N SER A 17 -23.23 -6.12 5.67
CA SER A 17 -23.39 -5.78 4.26
C SER A 17 -22.52 -6.71 3.39
N MET A 18 -23.03 -7.10 2.24
CA MET A 18 -22.31 -7.93 1.29
C MET A 18 -22.15 -7.18 -0.02
N ASN A 19 -20.93 -7.14 -0.54
CA ASN A 19 -20.64 -6.69 -1.90
C ASN A 19 -20.20 -7.88 -2.74
N ILE A 20 -20.70 -7.97 -3.98
CA ILE A 20 -20.31 -9.01 -4.95
C ILE A 20 -20.05 -8.37 -6.30
N GLY A 21 -18.89 -8.64 -6.89
CA GLY A 21 -18.45 -8.13 -8.18
C GLY A 21 -17.07 -7.51 -8.14
N ARG A 22 -16.79 -6.63 -9.10
CA ARG A 22 -15.52 -5.92 -9.23
C ARG A 22 -15.49 -4.70 -8.33
N GLN A 23 -14.59 -4.68 -7.37
CA GLN A 23 -14.49 -3.65 -6.36
C GLN A 23 -13.04 -3.26 -6.08
N ALA A 24 -12.82 -1.99 -5.74
CA ALA A 24 -11.54 -1.50 -5.26
C ALA A 24 -11.49 -1.72 -3.74
N LEU A 25 -10.46 -2.40 -3.27
CA LEU A 25 -10.26 -2.71 -1.84
C LEU A 25 -8.86 -2.30 -1.42
N SER A 26 -8.75 -1.78 -0.20
CA SER A 26 -7.48 -1.50 0.46
C SER A 26 -7.63 -1.76 1.95
N TYR A 27 -6.69 -2.50 2.54
CA TYR A 27 -6.66 -2.80 3.96
C TYR A 27 -5.30 -2.44 4.56
N GLY A 28 -5.32 -1.73 5.69
CA GLY A 28 -4.13 -1.30 6.38
C GLY A 28 -3.19 -0.49 5.47
N SER A 29 -1.92 -0.86 5.43
CA SER A 29 -0.89 -0.24 4.59
C SER A 29 -1.04 -0.55 3.08
N GLY A 30 -1.94 -1.44 2.70
CA GLY A 30 -2.14 -1.82 1.29
C GLY A 30 -1.12 -2.83 0.74
N VAL A 31 -0.24 -3.38 1.58
CA VAL A 31 0.82 -4.31 1.16
C VAL A 31 0.28 -5.55 0.46
N PHE A 32 -0.81 -6.12 0.97
CA PHE A 32 -1.42 -7.33 0.39
C PHE A 32 -2.63 -7.01 -0.48
N ILE A 33 -3.47 -6.09 -0.03
CA ILE A 33 -4.70 -5.70 -0.73
C ILE A 33 -4.73 -4.18 -0.78
N GLY A 34 -4.48 -3.63 -1.95
CA GLY A 34 -4.45 -2.19 -2.20
C GLY A 34 -4.84 -1.84 -3.63
N THR A 35 -5.21 -0.61 -3.85
CA THR A 35 -5.73 -0.11 -5.13
C THR A 35 -4.65 0.31 -6.11
N ASN A 36 -3.44 0.54 -5.64
CA ASN A 36 -2.31 1.07 -6.41
C ASN A 36 -2.69 2.33 -7.21
N ASP A 37 -2.91 3.42 -6.49
CA ASP A 37 -3.34 4.70 -7.06
C ASP A 37 -2.33 5.35 -8.02
N TRP A 38 -1.07 4.89 -8.00
CA TRP A 38 0.00 5.35 -8.88
C TRP A 38 0.06 4.60 -10.21
N ALA A 39 -0.54 3.43 -10.30
CA ALA A 39 -0.59 2.70 -11.55
C ALA A 39 -1.47 3.42 -12.56
N SER A 40 -1.12 3.29 -13.84
CA SER A 40 -1.96 3.76 -14.94
C SER A 40 -3.35 3.11 -14.95
N ARG A 41 -3.47 1.98 -14.26
CA ARG A 41 -4.70 1.24 -14.02
C ARG A 41 -4.68 0.79 -12.56
N ARG A 42 -5.62 1.28 -11.77
CA ARG A 42 -5.81 0.86 -10.39
C ARG A 42 -6.18 -0.61 -10.29
N ASN A 43 -5.75 -1.25 -9.21
CA ASN A 43 -6.11 -2.62 -8.91
C ASN A 43 -7.57 -2.70 -8.47
N THR A 44 -8.24 -3.74 -8.96
CA THR A 44 -9.59 -4.10 -8.53
C THR A 44 -9.68 -5.60 -8.36
N ILE A 45 -10.56 -6.06 -7.52
CA ILE A 45 -10.74 -7.44 -7.15
C ILE A 45 -12.13 -7.88 -7.59
N ASP A 46 -12.20 -8.97 -8.36
CA ASP A 46 -13.47 -9.63 -8.68
C ASP A 46 -13.75 -10.67 -7.60
N GLY A 47 -14.71 -10.39 -6.72
CA GLY A 47 -14.93 -11.24 -5.55
C GLY A 47 -16.15 -10.85 -4.74
N MET A 48 -16.18 -11.36 -3.53
CA MET A 48 -17.24 -11.12 -2.56
C MET A 48 -16.63 -10.65 -1.24
N THR A 49 -17.22 -9.62 -0.64
CA THR A 49 -16.87 -9.13 0.69
C THR A 49 -18.09 -9.04 1.58
N PHE A 50 -17.89 -9.26 2.88
CA PHE A 50 -18.88 -9.10 3.94
C PHE A 50 -18.31 -8.15 4.98
N ALA A 51 -18.94 -6.99 5.16
CA ALA A 51 -18.59 -6.05 6.19
C ALA A 51 -19.56 -6.18 7.37
N ILE A 52 -18.99 -6.43 8.55
CA ILE A 52 -19.71 -6.52 9.82
C ILE A 52 -19.22 -5.36 10.68
N ASP A 53 -20.05 -4.33 10.81
CA ASP A 53 -19.73 -3.17 11.64
C ASP A 53 -20.42 -3.31 13.00
N ASN A 54 -19.63 -3.13 14.06
CA ASN A 54 -20.10 -3.16 15.42
C ASN A 54 -19.22 -2.26 16.32
N ASP A 55 -19.70 -1.98 17.54
CA ASP A 55 -19.03 -1.08 18.48
C ASP A 55 -17.65 -1.56 18.96
N LEU A 56 -17.31 -2.83 18.75
CA LEU A 56 -16.05 -3.42 19.22
C LEU A 56 -14.96 -3.33 18.18
N VAL A 57 -15.23 -3.75 16.94
CA VAL A 57 -14.26 -3.88 15.86
C VAL A 57 -14.99 -3.89 14.52
N GLY A 58 -14.47 -3.17 13.52
CA GLY A 58 -14.87 -3.38 12.13
C GLY A 58 -14.28 -4.71 11.65
N LEU A 59 -15.09 -5.55 11.04
CA LEU A 59 -14.70 -6.87 10.58
C LEU A 59 -15.11 -7.05 9.12
N ASP A 60 -14.14 -7.27 8.23
CA ASP A 60 -14.38 -7.60 6.83
C ASP A 60 -13.90 -9.03 6.55
N LEU A 61 -14.76 -9.79 5.91
CA LEU A 61 -14.43 -11.09 5.35
C LEU A 61 -14.49 -10.99 3.84
N GLY A 62 -13.56 -11.60 3.13
CA GLY A 62 -13.62 -11.56 1.68
C GLY A 62 -13.04 -12.79 1.02
N MET A 63 -13.45 -13.00 -0.22
CA MET A 63 -12.99 -14.12 -1.03
C MET A 63 -12.96 -13.76 -2.51
N THR A 64 -11.99 -14.33 -3.20
CA THR A 64 -11.95 -14.39 -4.66
C THR A 64 -11.68 -15.82 -5.11
N SER A 65 -12.12 -16.14 -6.32
CA SER A 65 -11.73 -17.37 -7.00
C SER A 65 -11.50 -17.04 -8.47
N SER A 66 -10.38 -17.48 -9.00
CA SER A 66 -10.05 -17.33 -10.43
C SER A 66 -9.53 -18.64 -10.99
N SER A 67 -9.82 -18.91 -12.24
CA SER A 67 -9.27 -20.05 -12.97
C SER A 67 -8.79 -19.60 -14.34
N ASN A 68 -7.77 -20.30 -14.86
CA ASN A 68 -7.40 -20.15 -16.27
C ASN A 68 -8.52 -20.63 -17.19
N ASP A 69 -8.53 -20.16 -18.43
CA ASP A 69 -9.54 -20.54 -19.46
C ASP A 69 -9.65 -22.04 -19.68
N ASP A 70 -8.56 -22.79 -19.45
CA ASP A 70 -8.51 -24.25 -19.55
C ASP A 70 -8.88 -24.99 -18.26
N GLY A 71 -9.15 -24.24 -17.17
CA GLY A 71 -9.51 -24.79 -15.85
C GLY A 71 -8.39 -25.55 -15.13
N THR A 72 -7.15 -25.47 -15.63
CA THR A 72 -6.02 -26.24 -15.08
C THR A 72 -5.38 -25.57 -13.87
N THR A 73 -5.55 -24.25 -13.71
CA THR A 73 -5.02 -23.50 -12.58
C THR A 73 -6.14 -22.65 -11.99
N ALA A 74 -6.48 -22.91 -10.75
CA ALA A 74 -7.36 -22.05 -9.96
C ALA A 74 -6.57 -21.43 -8.80
N THR A 75 -6.88 -20.19 -8.48
CA THR A 75 -6.35 -19.49 -7.33
C THR A 75 -7.53 -18.98 -6.50
N ASP A 76 -7.57 -19.41 -5.26
CA ASP A 76 -8.56 -19.00 -4.28
C ASP A 76 -7.90 -18.16 -3.19
N ASN A 77 -8.43 -16.96 -2.97
CA ASN A 77 -8.00 -16.10 -1.88
C ASN A 77 -9.15 -15.96 -0.88
N LEU A 78 -8.83 -16.11 0.39
CA LEU A 78 -9.73 -15.87 1.50
C LEU A 78 -9.03 -14.95 2.48
N TRP A 79 -9.72 -13.91 2.96
CA TRP A 79 -9.15 -13.00 3.96
C TRP A 79 -10.14 -12.62 5.05
N ILE A 80 -9.58 -12.24 6.18
CA ILE A 80 -10.26 -11.63 7.30
C ILE A 80 -9.47 -10.37 7.64
N ASN A 81 -10.15 -9.23 7.65
CA ASN A 81 -9.60 -7.96 8.09
C ASN A 81 -10.35 -7.48 9.33
N ALA A 82 -9.62 -7.14 10.38
CA ALA A 82 -10.15 -6.55 11.60
C ALA A 82 -9.55 -5.18 11.82
N SER A 83 -10.38 -4.15 12.02
CA SER A 83 -9.92 -2.80 12.21
C SER A 83 -10.57 -2.13 13.42
N LYS A 84 -9.80 -1.30 14.11
CA LYS A 84 -10.28 -0.50 15.24
C LYS A 84 -9.57 0.84 15.27
N SER A 85 -10.34 1.90 15.49
CA SER A 85 -9.80 3.22 15.82
C SER A 85 -10.46 3.75 17.09
N SER A 86 -9.70 4.45 17.92
CA SER A 86 -10.19 5.05 19.16
C SER A 86 -9.29 6.21 19.58
N GLY A 87 -9.85 7.42 19.60
CA GLY A 87 -9.07 8.62 19.92
C GLY A 87 -7.90 8.80 18.96
N ASP A 88 -6.69 8.78 19.50
CA ASP A 88 -5.47 9.09 18.76
C ASP A 88 -4.80 7.86 18.12
N TRP A 89 -5.40 6.68 18.18
CA TRP A 89 -4.81 5.47 17.60
C TRP A 89 -5.77 4.70 16.68
N SER A 90 -5.17 3.99 15.74
CA SER A 90 -5.87 2.97 14.94
C SER A 90 -5.00 1.73 14.78
N ALA A 91 -5.66 0.59 14.62
CA ALA A 91 -4.99 -0.67 14.33
C ALA A 91 -5.79 -1.44 13.28
N ASN A 92 -5.08 -2.16 12.42
CA ASN A 92 -5.62 -3.04 11.41
C ASN A 92 -4.87 -4.37 11.44
N LEU A 93 -5.60 -5.47 11.40
CA LEU A 93 -5.05 -6.81 11.31
C LEU A 93 -5.67 -7.52 10.12
N LEU A 94 -4.86 -7.90 9.18
CA LEU A 94 -5.24 -8.68 8.01
C LEU A 94 -4.65 -10.10 8.13
N TYR A 95 -5.51 -11.10 8.00
CA TYR A 95 -5.12 -12.49 7.77
C TYR A 95 -5.62 -12.92 6.40
N MET A 96 -4.76 -13.54 5.61
CA MET A 96 -5.10 -13.94 4.25
C MET A 96 -4.51 -15.32 3.94
N SER A 97 -5.32 -16.18 3.36
CA SER A 97 -4.92 -17.47 2.81
C SER A 97 -5.05 -17.43 1.30
N ASN A 98 -4.02 -17.87 0.64
CA ASN A 98 -3.90 -17.92 -0.81
C ASN A 98 -3.60 -19.35 -1.23
N ALA A 99 -4.52 -19.98 -1.92
CA ALA A 99 -4.41 -21.36 -2.38
C ALA A 99 -4.40 -21.42 -3.91
N SER A 100 -3.45 -22.16 -4.47
CA SER A 100 -3.39 -22.47 -5.90
C SER A 100 -3.46 -23.96 -6.11
N ASN A 101 -4.07 -24.41 -7.22
CA ASN A 101 -4.19 -25.82 -7.54
C ASN A 101 -2.83 -26.53 -7.52
N GLY A 102 -2.73 -27.57 -6.68
CA GLY A 102 -1.56 -28.44 -6.60
C GLY A 102 -0.41 -27.86 -5.75
N ALA A 103 -0.61 -26.72 -5.09
CA ALA A 103 0.32 -26.14 -4.12
C ALA A 103 -0.32 -26.03 -2.74
N ASP A 104 0.51 -26.03 -1.70
CA ASP A 104 0.07 -25.70 -0.36
C ASP A 104 -0.37 -24.24 -0.29
N ALA A 105 -1.35 -23.94 0.55
CA ALA A 105 -1.82 -22.59 0.74
C ALA A 105 -0.75 -21.72 1.42
N VAL A 106 -0.53 -20.52 0.89
CA VAL A 106 0.34 -19.52 1.51
C VAL A 106 -0.49 -18.63 2.43
N THR A 107 -0.02 -18.47 3.64
CA THR A 107 -0.62 -17.57 4.63
C THR A 107 0.11 -16.24 4.66
N ASN A 108 -0.64 -15.15 4.66
CA ASN A 108 -0.12 -13.79 4.79
C ASN A 108 -0.80 -13.12 5.98
N MET A 109 -0.03 -12.38 6.75
CA MET A 109 -0.55 -11.59 7.88
C MET A 109 0.00 -10.17 7.81
N GLY A 110 -0.87 -9.18 8.00
CA GLY A 110 -0.51 -7.77 8.10
C GLY A 110 -1.01 -7.19 9.42
N LEU A 111 -0.14 -6.48 10.11
CA LEU A 111 -0.47 -5.69 11.29
C LEU A 111 -0.05 -4.25 11.03
N ASP A 112 -1.03 -3.34 11.01
CA ASP A 112 -0.77 -1.91 10.92
C ASP A 112 -1.24 -1.21 12.18
N PHE A 113 -0.45 -0.28 12.67
CA PHE A 113 -0.76 0.53 13.84
C PHE A 113 -0.40 1.98 13.54
N ALA A 114 -1.33 2.89 13.80
CA ALA A 114 -1.09 4.32 13.72
C ALA A 114 -1.40 4.99 15.05
N TYR A 115 -0.59 5.98 15.41
CA TYR A 115 -0.77 6.79 16.61
C TYR A 115 -0.48 8.26 16.32
N SER A 116 -1.45 9.12 16.65
CA SER A 116 -1.33 10.57 16.54
C SER A 116 -0.96 11.17 17.89
N ALA A 117 0.23 11.70 17.99
CA ALA A 117 0.79 12.29 19.20
C ALA A 117 0.80 13.82 19.16
N MET A 118 1.12 14.46 20.28
CA MET A 118 1.30 15.91 20.38
C MET A 118 0.09 16.72 19.89
N GLY A 119 -1.14 16.20 20.10
CA GLY A 119 -2.36 16.85 19.67
C GLY A 119 -2.54 16.87 18.14
N GLY A 120 -2.04 15.86 17.44
CA GLY A 120 -2.13 15.72 15.99
C GLY A 120 -0.92 16.29 15.23
N ALA A 121 0.10 16.78 15.93
CA ALA A 121 1.29 17.31 15.26
C ALA A 121 2.31 16.22 14.87
N LEU A 122 2.24 15.02 15.45
CA LEU A 122 3.13 13.89 15.12
C LEU A 122 2.31 12.64 14.90
N ASP A 123 2.33 12.13 13.67
CA ASP A 123 1.72 10.86 13.29
C ASP A 123 2.81 9.79 13.15
N LEU A 124 2.64 8.70 13.89
CA LEU A 124 3.52 7.53 13.88
C LEU A 124 2.78 6.37 13.24
N ASN A 125 3.44 5.64 12.34
CA ASN A 125 2.90 4.47 11.67
C ASN A 125 3.87 3.30 11.77
N LEU A 126 3.34 2.13 12.06
CA LEU A 126 4.04 0.86 12.04
C LEU A 126 3.24 -0.11 11.16
N SER A 127 3.91 -0.75 10.23
CA SER A 127 3.38 -1.88 9.46
C SER A 127 4.33 -3.06 9.63
N TYR A 128 3.79 -4.22 10.00
CA TYR A 128 4.53 -5.47 10.09
C TYR A 128 3.77 -6.56 9.34
N ASN A 129 4.43 -7.17 8.38
CA ASN A 129 3.80 -8.08 7.44
C ASN A 129 4.62 -9.37 7.34
N THR A 130 3.93 -10.51 7.25
CA THR A 130 4.55 -11.81 7.02
C THR A 130 3.92 -12.52 5.83
N THR A 131 4.72 -13.27 5.09
CA THR A 131 4.27 -14.11 3.97
C THR A 131 4.87 -15.51 4.05
N GLY A 132 4.02 -16.53 3.95
CA GLY A 132 4.44 -17.91 4.18
C GLY A 132 4.99 -18.11 5.59
N ASP A 133 5.91 -19.06 5.73
CA ASP A 133 6.46 -19.46 7.04
C ASP A 133 7.58 -18.52 7.54
N GLU A 134 8.28 -17.84 6.65
CA GLU A 134 9.55 -17.18 6.98
C GLU A 134 9.73 -15.77 6.37
N GLY A 135 8.88 -15.38 5.43
CA GLY A 135 8.97 -14.05 4.80
C GLY A 135 8.44 -12.95 5.73
N GLU A 136 9.22 -11.89 5.92
CA GLU A 136 8.82 -10.77 6.77
C GLU A 136 9.26 -9.42 6.23
N MET A 137 8.45 -8.40 6.53
CA MET A 137 8.70 -7.00 6.20
C MET A 137 8.18 -6.10 7.33
N MET A 138 8.92 -5.06 7.64
CA MET A 138 8.53 -4.02 8.58
C MET A 138 8.71 -2.64 7.95
N ASP A 139 7.76 -1.74 8.19
CA ASP A 139 7.88 -0.30 7.94
C ASP A 139 7.51 0.47 9.21
N LEU A 140 8.35 1.44 9.57
CA LEU A 140 8.12 2.36 10.67
C LEU A 140 8.35 3.77 10.19
N SER A 141 7.37 4.65 10.35
CA SER A 141 7.48 6.05 9.94
C SER A 141 6.89 7.01 10.95
N GLY A 142 7.37 8.26 10.86
CA GLY A 142 6.83 9.39 11.60
C GLY A 142 6.73 10.61 10.71
N THR A 143 5.56 11.28 10.75
CA THR A 143 5.34 12.55 10.06
C THR A 143 5.05 13.65 11.08
N TYR A 144 5.86 14.68 11.07
CA TYR A 144 5.71 15.86 11.93
C TYR A 144 5.15 17.03 11.14
N THR A 145 3.98 17.50 11.53
CA THR A 145 3.34 18.71 11.00
C THR A 145 3.97 19.93 11.68
N VAL A 146 4.80 20.65 10.96
CA VAL A 146 5.49 21.85 11.44
C VAL A 146 4.51 23.02 11.59
N ASN A 147 3.64 23.15 10.60
CA ASN A 147 2.53 24.12 10.54
C ASN A 147 1.53 23.69 9.46
N ASP A 148 0.50 24.49 9.20
CA ASP A 148 -0.58 24.18 8.24
C ASP A 148 -0.07 23.94 6.80
N ASP A 149 1.12 24.45 6.46
CA ASP A 149 1.69 24.38 5.12
C ASP A 149 2.83 23.37 4.99
N MET A 150 3.44 22.93 6.11
CA MET A 150 4.69 22.17 6.07
C MET A 150 4.65 20.92 6.94
N SER A 151 5.08 19.81 6.38
CA SER A 151 5.34 18.57 7.12
C SER A 151 6.72 17.99 6.81
N LEU A 152 7.25 17.22 7.76
CA LEU A 152 8.48 16.47 7.64
C LEU A 152 8.20 15.01 7.95
N THR A 153 8.75 14.10 7.16
CA THR A 153 8.58 12.64 7.34
C THR A 153 9.95 11.98 7.43
N ALA A 154 10.07 11.02 8.30
CA ALA A 154 11.20 10.10 8.32
C ALA A 154 10.71 8.70 8.63
N GLY A 155 11.40 7.69 8.10
CA GLY A 155 11.03 6.31 8.35
C GLY A 155 12.10 5.33 7.90
N MET A 156 11.84 4.08 8.24
CA MET A 156 12.66 2.94 7.83
C MET A 156 11.75 1.77 7.43
N ALA A 157 12.17 1.04 6.40
CA ALA A 157 11.55 -0.22 6.01
C ALA A 157 12.63 -1.29 5.90
N SER A 158 12.30 -2.54 6.23
CA SER A 158 13.24 -3.65 6.12
C SER A 158 12.54 -4.94 5.70
N VAL A 159 13.28 -5.78 5.01
CA VAL A 159 12.88 -7.14 4.63
C VAL A 159 13.87 -8.14 5.21
N GLY A 160 13.35 -9.19 5.83
CA GLY A 160 14.14 -10.23 6.46
C GLY A 160 14.94 -11.08 5.46
N GLU A 161 15.76 -12.01 5.99
CA GLU A 161 16.68 -12.83 5.20
C GLU A 161 15.99 -13.76 4.18
N ASN A 162 14.75 -14.14 4.45
CA ASN A 162 13.97 -15.01 3.57
C ASN A 162 13.17 -14.23 2.51
N GLY A 163 13.35 -12.91 2.48
CA GLY A 163 12.62 -12.03 1.57
C GLY A 163 11.19 -11.75 2.03
N PHE A 164 10.44 -11.12 1.15
CA PHE A 164 9.01 -10.86 1.34
C PHE A 164 8.31 -10.90 -0.02
N ALA A 165 7.21 -11.61 -0.12
CA ALA A 165 6.44 -11.68 -1.35
C ALA A 165 5.36 -10.59 -1.36
N TYR A 166 5.71 -9.41 -1.84
CA TYR A 166 4.75 -8.34 -2.11
C TYR A 166 3.72 -8.83 -3.13
N ALA A 167 2.48 -8.51 -2.94
CA ALA A 167 1.43 -8.86 -3.89
C ALA A 167 1.42 -10.36 -4.30
N SER A 168 1.85 -11.25 -3.43
CA SER A 168 2.08 -12.67 -3.69
C SER A 168 0.84 -13.47 -4.02
N THR A 169 -0.28 -12.89 -4.12
CA THR A 169 -1.57 -13.52 -3.88
C THR A 169 -2.45 -13.56 -5.12
N GLY A 170 -1.95 -14.12 -6.20
CA GLY A 170 -2.73 -14.35 -7.41
C GLY A 170 -3.17 -13.04 -8.07
N ASN A 171 -4.46 -12.76 -8.09
CA ASN A 171 -5.00 -11.54 -8.71
C ASN A 171 -5.02 -10.32 -7.77
N MET A 172 -4.54 -10.45 -6.55
CA MET A 172 -4.49 -9.38 -5.58
C MET A 172 -3.09 -8.79 -5.56
N SER A 173 -2.99 -7.48 -5.55
CA SER A 173 -1.72 -6.77 -5.43
C SER A 173 -1.88 -5.59 -4.49
N GLY A 174 -0.92 -5.42 -3.60
CA GLY A 174 -0.79 -4.24 -2.77
C GLY A 174 -0.34 -3.02 -3.57
N ASP A 175 -0.42 -1.87 -2.97
CA ASP A 175 0.05 -0.60 -3.54
C ASP A 175 1.22 -0.01 -2.75
N TRP A 176 1.76 -0.77 -1.81
CA TRP A 176 2.88 -0.37 -1.01
C TRP A 176 4.11 -0.12 -1.89
N MET A 177 4.69 1.06 -1.79
CA MET A 177 5.84 1.52 -2.60
C MET A 177 5.73 1.19 -4.12
N SER A 178 4.57 0.99 -4.66
CA SER A 178 4.36 0.45 -6.00
C SER A 178 4.40 1.48 -7.12
N HIS A 179 5.02 2.60 -6.91
CA HIS A 179 5.19 3.63 -7.91
C HIS A 179 6.63 3.65 -8.40
N GLY A 180 6.81 3.22 -9.60
CA GLY A 180 8.13 3.08 -10.19
C GLY A 180 8.93 1.96 -9.52
N ASN A 181 10.22 1.97 -9.69
CA ASN A 181 11.10 0.96 -9.13
C ASN A 181 11.51 1.20 -7.67
N LEU A 182 10.82 2.11 -6.98
CA LEU A 182 11.02 2.29 -5.54
C LEU A 182 10.65 1.06 -4.73
N GLY A 183 9.81 0.29 -5.33
CA GLY A 183 8.87 -0.51 -4.69
C GLY A 183 9.36 -1.59 -3.79
N GLU A 184 9.94 -2.56 -4.27
CA GLU A 184 10.14 -3.79 -3.50
C GLU A 184 11.56 -3.80 -2.94
N LEU A 185 11.68 -4.01 -1.63
CA LEU A 185 12.93 -4.36 -1.01
C LEU A 185 13.18 -5.87 -1.22
N ALA A 186 14.40 -6.24 -1.57
CA ALA A 186 14.81 -7.63 -1.63
C ALA A 186 15.16 -8.17 -0.23
N ALA A 187 15.45 -9.46 -0.14
CA ALA A 187 15.90 -10.08 1.09
C ALA A 187 17.13 -9.36 1.65
N ASN A 188 17.14 -9.14 2.96
CA ASN A 188 18.18 -8.43 3.69
C ASN A 188 18.35 -6.94 3.34
N GLU A 189 17.40 -6.34 2.65
CA GLU A 189 17.45 -4.90 2.37
C GLU A 189 16.77 -4.09 3.45
N GLU A 190 17.39 -2.95 3.75
CA GLU A 190 16.89 -1.91 4.64
C GLU A 190 16.85 -0.58 3.90
N ASN A 191 15.72 0.12 3.96
CA ASN A 191 15.53 1.46 3.43
C ASN A 191 15.40 2.46 4.57
N LEU A 192 16.26 3.46 4.60
CA LEU A 192 16.10 4.64 5.44
C LEU A 192 15.65 5.80 4.55
N TYR A 193 14.57 6.48 4.92
CA TYR A 193 14.06 7.60 4.14
C TYR A 193 13.73 8.83 4.98
N VAL A 194 13.90 9.98 4.35
CA VAL A 194 13.48 11.27 4.90
C VAL A 194 12.81 12.08 3.80
N GLY A 195 11.80 12.84 4.16
CA GLY A 195 11.08 13.64 3.20
C GLY A 195 10.38 14.83 3.86
N GLY A 196 9.71 15.61 3.03
CA GLY A 196 8.88 16.71 3.50
C GLY A 196 7.98 17.22 2.41
N SER A 197 6.96 17.94 2.82
CA SER A 197 6.03 18.63 1.94
C SER A 197 5.86 20.08 2.35
N TYR A 198 5.58 20.92 1.36
CA TYR A 198 5.29 22.33 1.57
C TYR A 198 4.21 22.82 0.59
N ASN A 199 3.19 23.46 1.13
CA ASN A 199 2.12 24.08 0.37
C ASN A 199 2.30 25.61 0.35
N MET A 200 2.17 26.22 -0.81
CA MET A 200 2.30 27.66 -1.01
C MET A 200 1.19 28.16 -1.95
N GLY A 201 0.04 28.49 -1.35
CA GLY A 201 -1.15 28.85 -2.10
C GLY A 201 -1.61 27.70 -3.00
N ASP A 202 -1.65 27.92 -4.31
CA ASP A 202 -2.06 26.90 -5.28
C ASP A 202 -0.95 25.88 -5.61
N PHE A 203 0.26 26.08 -5.10
CA PHE A 203 1.39 25.18 -5.33
C PHE A 203 1.58 24.22 -4.16
N SER A 204 1.94 22.98 -4.48
CA SER A 204 2.45 21.99 -3.53
C SER A 204 3.80 21.47 -3.99
N LEU A 205 4.70 21.25 -3.05
CA LEU A 205 6.01 20.65 -3.26
C LEU A 205 6.18 19.51 -2.27
N ALA A 206 6.65 18.34 -2.73
CA ALA A 206 7.10 17.28 -1.85
C ALA A 206 8.40 16.67 -2.38
N ALA A 207 9.25 16.24 -1.46
CA ALA A 207 10.47 15.52 -1.79
C ALA A 207 10.73 14.44 -0.75
N THR A 208 11.24 13.28 -1.21
CA THR A 208 11.69 12.18 -0.38
C THR A 208 13.03 11.67 -0.89
N MET A 209 13.94 11.40 0.01
CA MET A 209 15.23 10.77 -0.25
C MET A 209 15.28 9.45 0.51
N SER A 210 15.63 8.39 -0.18
CA SER A 210 15.76 7.02 0.35
C SER A 210 17.17 6.51 0.13
N THR A 211 17.72 5.82 1.09
CA THR A 211 18.94 5.02 0.98
C THR A 211 18.63 3.59 1.34
N VAL A 212 18.89 2.68 0.40
CA VAL A 212 18.71 1.25 0.59
C VAL A 212 20.07 0.60 0.71
N THR A 213 20.27 -0.15 1.76
CA THR A 213 21.47 -0.94 2.04
C THR A 213 21.11 -2.43 2.17
N ASN A 214 22.09 -3.31 2.06
CA ASN A 214 21.87 -4.75 2.26
C ASN A 214 22.72 -5.22 3.45
N THR A 215 22.10 -5.88 4.43
CA THR A 215 22.75 -6.29 5.69
C THR A 215 23.79 -7.40 5.50
N THR A 216 23.81 -8.05 4.34
CA THR A 216 24.77 -9.13 3.99
C THR A 216 25.77 -8.73 2.92
N ASP A 217 25.60 -7.56 2.28
CA ASP A 217 26.52 -7.01 1.29
C ASP A 217 26.78 -5.54 1.59
N ASP A 218 27.84 -5.25 2.32
CA ASP A 218 28.24 -3.91 2.73
C ASP A 218 28.62 -2.99 1.52
N ALA A 219 28.80 -3.56 0.35
CA ALA A 219 29.10 -2.80 -0.87
C ALA A 219 27.83 -2.38 -1.63
N TYR A 220 26.69 -2.97 -1.28
CA TYR A 220 25.41 -2.62 -1.91
C TYR A 220 24.87 -1.30 -1.34
N GLU A 221 24.65 -0.34 -2.22
CA GLU A 221 23.97 0.91 -1.89
C GLU A 221 23.11 1.35 -3.08
N ARG A 222 21.84 1.61 -2.81
CA ARG A 222 20.88 2.20 -3.75
C ARG A 222 20.32 3.47 -3.16
N SER A 223 20.28 4.55 -3.92
CA SER A 223 19.65 5.79 -3.48
C SER A 223 18.52 6.16 -4.41
N VAL A 224 17.41 6.61 -3.84
CA VAL A 224 16.25 7.04 -4.60
C VAL A 224 15.82 8.44 -4.16
N THR A 225 15.65 9.33 -5.13
CA THR A 225 15.12 10.68 -4.89
C THR A 225 13.81 10.83 -5.63
N ASP A 226 12.76 11.20 -4.90
CA ASP A 226 11.43 11.46 -5.42
C ASP A 226 11.05 12.91 -5.17
N ILE A 227 10.70 13.65 -6.21
CA ILE A 227 10.29 15.04 -6.13
C ILE A 227 8.97 15.20 -6.87
N SER A 228 8.01 15.84 -6.24
CA SER A 228 6.73 16.18 -6.85
C SER A 228 6.40 17.65 -6.69
N VAL A 229 5.81 18.23 -7.73
CA VAL A 229 5.28 19.59 -7.75
C VAL A 229 3.85 19.52 -8.25
N GLY A 230 2.93 20.10 -7.48
CA GLY A 230 1.52 20.20 -7.84
C GLY A 230 1.12 21.66 -8.03
N TYR A 231 0.10 21.88 -8.85
CA TYR A 231 -0.55 23.17 -9.03
C TYR A 231 -2.07 23.00 -9.17
N SER A 232 -2.82 23.66 -8.29
CA SER A 232 -4.27 23.69 -8.34
C SER A 232 -4.73 24.69 -9.40
N LEU A 233 -5.31 24.20 -10.48
CA LEU A 233 -5.84 25.03 -11.56
C LEU A 233 -7.16 25.72 -11.16
N ASN A 234 -7.96 25.02 -10.41
CA ASN A 234 -9.22 25.47 -9.80
C ASN A 234 -9.71 24.38 -8.82
N ASP A 235 -10.87 24.56 -8.20
CA ASP A 235 -11.44 23.63 -7.20
C ASP A 235 -11.63 22.19 -7.72
N ASN A 236 -11.71 22.01 -9.04
CA ASN A 236 -12.02 20.72 -9.66
C ASN A 236 -10.88 20.17 -10.54
N ALA A 237 -9.75 20.88 -10.64
CA ALA A 237 -8.66 20.44 -11.50
C ALA A 237 -7.29 20.79 -10.92
N ALA A 238 -6.37 19.84 -10.97
CA ALA A 238 -4.98 20.02 -10.57
C ALA A 238 -4.03 19.38 -11.59
N LEU A 239 -2.87 20.00 -11.75
CA LEU A 239 -1.75 19.47 -12.54
C LEU A 239 -0.63 19.10 -11.59
N SER A 240 -0.04 17.93 -11.76
CA SER A 240 1.15 17.54 -11.00
C SER A 240 2.24 16.99 -11.90
N TYR A 241 3.47 17.25 -11.51
CA TYR A 241 4.66 16.65 -12.10
C TYR A 241 5.43 15.95 -10.99
N ARG A 242 5.85 14.70 -11.26
CA ARG A 242 6.65 13.89 -10.35
C ARG A 242 7.86 13.35 -11.08
N MET A 243 9.00 13.40 -10.45
CA MET A 243 10.27 12.86 -10.94
C MET A 243 10.84 11.93 -9.87
N VAL A 244 11.21 10.72 -10.29
CA VAL A 244 11.94 9.76 -9.46
C VAL A 244 13.26 9.47 -10.15
N THR A 245 14.35 9.65 -9.41
CA THR A 245 15.70 9.22 -9.81
C THR A 245 16.09 8.05 -8.93
N ASP A 246 16.34 6.90 -9.52
CA ASP A 246 16.76 5.67 -8.87
C ASP A 246 18.21 5.39 -9.28
N ASN A 247 19.13 5.58 -8.35
CA ASN A 247 20.54 5.33 -8.52
C ASN A 247 20.90 4.01 -7.85
N ASN A 248 20.98 2.97 -8.63
CA ASN A 248 21.43 1.66 -8.17
C ASN A 248 22.91 1.50 -8.51
N GLY A 249 23.79 1.63 -7.54
CA GLY A 249 25.25 1.71 -7.70
C GLY A 249 25.90 0.58 -8.48
N SER A 250 25.21 -0.51 -8.78
CA SER A 250 25.69 -1.63 -9.59
C SER A 250 25.07 -1.69 -10.98
N GLU A 251 24.02 -0.91 -11.27
CA GLU A 251 23.25 -0.95 -12.51
C GLU A 251 23.11 0.46 -13.13
N THR A 252 22.39 0.54 -14.23
CA THR A 252 22.14 1.82 -14.89
C THR A 252 21.11 2.63 -14.10
N ASP A 253 21.42 3.87 -13.77
CA ASP A 253 20.49 4.81 -13.15
C ASP A 253 19.20 4.92 -13.95
N ALA A 254 18.09 4.90 -13.29
CA ALA A 254 16.78 5.05 -13.90
C ALA A 254 16.12 6.37 -13.50
N ASN A 255 15.48 7.02 -14.47
CA ASN A 255 14.72 8.24 -14.24
C ASN A 255 13.29 8.07 -14.74
N TYR A 256 12.34 8.30 -13.84
CA TYR A 256 10.93 8.21 -14.12
C TYR A 256 10.28 9.57 -13.98
N ASN A 257 9.38 9.89 -14.92
CA ASN A 257 8.70 11.18 -14.94
C ASN A 257 7.22 10.99 -15.22
N TRP A 258 6.38 11.62 -14.43
CA TRP A 258 4.92 11.63 -14.61
C TRP A 258 4.40 13.05 -14.68
N LEU A 259 3.56 13.33 -15.66
CA LEU A 259 2.74 14.52 -15.72
C LEU A 259 1.28 14.07 -15.60
N THR A 260 0.60 14.49 -14.54
CA THR A 260 -0.75 14.05 -14.23
C THR A 260 -1.69 15.25 -14.19
N LEU A 261 -2.79 15.18 -14.94
CA LEU A 261 -3.93 16.08 -14.81
C LEU A 261 -5.04 15.33 -14.06
N THR A 262 -5.38 15.82 -12.89
CA THR A 262 -6.50 15.30 -12.08
C THR A 262 -7.70 16.20 -12.31
N VAL A 263 -8.84 15.62 -12.63
CA VAL A 263 -10.13 16.34 -12.77
C VAL A 263 -11.16 15.62 -11.89
N THR A 264 -11.73 16.36 -10.96
CA THR A 264 -12.81 15.88 -10.08
C THR A 264 -14.10 16.54 -10.53
N PRO A 265 -15.05 15.77 -11.10
CA PRO A 265 -16.31 16.28 -11.64
C PRO A 265 -17.29 16.76 -10.59
#